data_6b5ad4068f626469e109e212244bdc1c
#
_entry.id   6b5ad4068f626469e109e212244bdc1c
#
_cell.length_a   1.000
_cell.length_b   1.000
_cell.length_c   1.000
_cell.angle_alpha   90.00
_cell.angle_beta   90.00
_cell.angle_gamma   90.00
#
_symmetry.space_group_name_H-M   'P 1'
#
loop_
_entity.id
_entity.type
_entity.pdbx_description
1 polymer ?
#
loop_
_entity_poly.entity_id
_entity_poly.type
_entity_poly.pdbx_seq_one_letter_code
_entity_poly.pdbx_strand_id
1 'polypeptide(L)'
;MRRAAVALLVVLGACATPSGDERRGCNASWLDASSVVATGAGRDEMPLPIECIEEIQNRRLRLGFTLPAGPQCHVLHRVELVESADAVSITLIGAINDDPNAGACPEGNRMVITELDLAAPVDDRRVLDGSAVE
;
A
#
# COMPACT_ATOMS: atom_id res chain seq x y z
N MET A 1 11.82 -61.84 20.53
CA MET A 1 11.65 -60.45 20.97
C MET A 1 11.84 -59.56 19.72
N ARG A 2 10.73 -59.04 19.20
CA ARG A 2 10.76 -58.14 18.06
C ARG A 2 10.80 -56.70 18.57
N ARG A 3 11.89 -55.99 18.29
CA ARG A 3 12.00 -54.58 18.58
C ARG A 3 11.33 -53.82 17.44
N ALA A 4 10.20 -53.19 17.69
CA ALA A 4 9.61 -52.27 16.75
C ALA A 4 10.39 -50.95 16.77
N ALA A 5 11.02 -50.61 15.67
CA ALA A 5 11.62 -49.30 15.45
C ALA A 5 10.49 -48.34 15.09
N VAL A 6 10.24 -47.43 15.98
CA VAL A 6 9.32 -46.30 15.71
C VAL A 6 10.13 -45.27 14.92
N ALA A 7 9.88 -45.19 13.62
CA ALA A 7 10.39 -44.11 12.81
C ALA A 7 9.66 -42.83 13.13
N LEU A 8 10.33 -41.92 13.81
CA LEU A 8 9.83 -40.58 14.06
C LEU A 8 9.94 -39.78 12.75
N LEU A 9 8.83 -39.65 12.05
CA LEU A 9 8.76 -38.78 10.87
C LEU A 9 8.74 -37.33 11.37
N VAL A 10 9.89 -36.67 11.37
CA VAL A 10 9.94 -35.23 11.56
C VAL A 10 9.47 -34.58 10.27
N VAL A 11 8.21 -34.20 10.23
CA VAL A 11 7.71 -33.32 9.17
C VAL A 11 8.26 -31.94 9.48
N LEU A 12 9.36 -31.58 8.83
CA LEU A 12 9.82 -30.21 8.74
C LEU A 12 8.80 -29.46 7.88
N GLY A 13 7.76 -28.97 8.55
CA GLY A 13 6.88 -28.01 7.91
C GLY A 13 7.72 -26.80 7.50
N ALA A 14 7.97 -26.66 6.20
CA ALA A 14 8.51 -25.42 5.68
C ALA A 14 7.51 -24.32 6.03
N CYS A 15 7.82 -23.51 7.04
CA CYS A 15 7.13 -22.26 7.26
C CYS A 15 7.43 -21.36 6.06
N ALA A 16 6.61 -21.46 5.02
CA ALA A 16 6.60 -20.45 3.99
C ALA A 16 6.21 -19.15 4.68
N THR A 17 7.17 -18.28 4.90
CA THR A 17 6.91 -16.90 5.30
C THR A 17 5.98 -16.31 4.25
N PRO A 18 4.76 -15.87 4.59
CA PRO A 18 3.91 -15.23 3.61
C PRO A 18 4.66 -14.00 3.10
N SER A 19 5.19 -14.11 1.88
CA SER A 19 5.70 -12.96 1.16
C SER A 19 4.53 -12.01 0.95
N GLY A 20 4.59 -10.78 1.45
CA GLY A 20 3.65 -9.74 1.08
C GLY A 20 2.97 -8.98 2.18
N ASP A 21 3.41 -9.02 3.44
CA ASP A 21 2.99 -7.99 4.39
C ASP A 21 3.84 -6.73 4.14
N GLU A 22 3.20 -5.72 3.55
CA GLU A 22 3.82 -4.47 3.14
C GLU A 22 3.84 -3.40 4.25
N ARG A 23 3.51 -3.77 5.48
CA ARG A 23 3.54 -2.82 6.61
C ARG A 23 4.96 -2.40 6.95
N ARG A 24 5.49 -1.50 6.16
CA ARG A 24 6.71 -0.77 6.42
C ARG A 24 6.31 0.55 7.02
N GLY A 25 6.54 0.76 8.31
CA GLY A 25 6.20 2.03 8.95
C GLY A 25 6.75 3.22 8.16
N CYS A 26 5.98 4.29 8.13
CA CYS A 26 6.43 5.56 7.55
C CYS A 26 7.44 6.20 8.52
N ASN A 27 8.69 6.27 8.14
CA ASN A 27 9.75 6.83 8.97
C ASN A 27 9.69 8.37 9.03
N ALA A 28 10.66 8.99 9.71
CA ALA A 28 10.69 10.43 9.90
C ALA A 28 10.73 11.24 8.59
N SER A 29 11.23 10.66 7.49
CA SER A 29 11.26 11.35 6.20
C SER A 29 9.87 11.63 5.62
N TRP A 30 8.84 10.94 6.10
CA TRP A 30 7.45 11.14 5.69
C TRP A 30 6.69 12.18 6.52
N LEU A 31 7.28 12.71 7.59
CA LEU A 31 6.61 13.68 8.48
C LEU A 31 6.27 14.98 7.77
N ASP A 32 7.08 15.40 6.81
CA ASP A 32 6.89 16.63 6.05
C ASP A 32 6.15 16.41 4.72
N ALA A 33 5.72 15.19 4.45
CA ALA A 33 5.00 14.87 3.23
C ALA A 33 3.61 15.53 3.22
N SER A 34 3.24 16.10 2.07
CA SER A 34 1.92 16.71 1.90
C SER A 34 0.83 15.65 1.89
N SER A 35 -0.27 15.95 2.58
CA SER A 35 -1.45 15.09 2.57
C SER A 35 -2.27 15.34 1.31
N VAL A 36 -2.67 14.26 0.63
CA VAL A 36 -3.50 14.32 -0.57
C VAL A 36 -4.71 13.41 -0.39
N VAL A 37 -5.75 13.71 -1.15
CA VAL A 37 -6.97 12.89 -1.22
C VAL A 37 -7.23 12.48 -2.66
N ALA A 38 -7.94 11.36 -2.83
CA ALA A 38 -8.35 10.92 -4.15
C ALA A 38 -9.33 11.92 -4.77
N THR A 39 -9.02 12.40 -5.96
CA THR A 39 -9.81 13.44 -6.64
C THR A 39 -10.92 12.88 -7.53
N GLY A 40 -10.79 11.63 -7.97
CA GLY A 40 -11.67 11.06 -8.98
C GLY A 40 -11.52 11.68 -10.36
N ALA A 41 -10.55 12.57 -10.55
CA ALA A 41 -10.29 13.30 -11.78
C ALA A 41 -8.89 13.01 -12.32
N GLY A 42 -8.64 13.37 -13.57
CA GLY A 42 -7.38 13.13 -14.26
C GLY A 42 -7.52 12.15 -15.40
N ARG A 43 -6.47 12.01 -16.18
CA ARG A 43 -6.39 11.15 -17.36
C ARG A 43 -5.16 10.25 -17.28
N ASP A 44 -5.14 9.23 -18.13
CA ASP A 44 -4.01 8.30 -18.23
C ASP A 44 -3.66 7.68 -16.88
N GLU A 45 -4.61 6.90 -16.36
CA GLU A 45 -4.46 6.21 -15.07
C GLU A 45 -3.22 5.32 -15.02
N MET A 46 -2.52 5.35 -13.89
CA MET A 46 -1.37 4.49 -13.63
C MET A 46 -1.37 3.99 -12.19
N PRO A 47 -0.95 2.75 -11.93
CA PRO A 47 -0.75 2.30 -10.56
C PRO A 47 0.43 3.03 -9.92
N LEU A 48 0.28 3.38 -8.65
CA LEU A 48 1.33 4.01 -7.85
C LEU A 48 1.80 3.02 -6.79
N PRO A 49 3.09 2.68 -6.74
CA PRO A 49 3.62 1.83 -5.67
C PRO A 49 3.46 2.49 -4.30
N ILE A 50 3.07 1.71 -3.31
CA ILE A 50 3.01 2.16 -1.93
C ILE A 50 4.41 1.98 -1.32
N GLU A 51 4.98 3.05 -0.79
CA GLU A 51 6.34 3.05 -0.26
C GLU A 51 6.39 2.83 1.24
N CYS A 52 5.35 3.27 1.96
CA CYS A 52 5.20 2.95 3.38
C CYS A 52 3.73 2.82 3.77
N ILE A 53 3.47 2.01 4.77
CA ILE A 53 2.14 1.80 5.34
C ILE A 53 2.27 1.86 6.85
N GLU A 54 1.48 2.72 7.48
CA GLU A 54 1.43 2.88 8.93
C GLU A 54 0.00 2.74 9.41
N GLU A 55 -0.20 1.90 10.42
CA GLU A 55 -1.46 1.81 11.13
C GLU A 55 -1.51 2.94 12.15
N ILE A 56 -2.38 3.93 11.94
CA ILE A 56 -2.53 5.08 12.84
C ILE A 56 -3.65 4.92 13.84
N GLN A 57 -4.63 4.08 13.51
CA GLN A 57 -5.74 3.65 14.37
C GLN A 57 -6.19 2.27 13.92
N ASN A 58 -7.01 1.58 14.72
CA ASN A 58 -7.46 0.21 14.42
C ASN A 58 -7.99 0.00 13.00
N ARG A 59 -8.62 1.03 12.44
CA ARG A 59 -9.30 0.96 11.15
C ARG A 59 -8.81 2.02 10.17
N ARG A 60 -7.66 2.63 10.46
CA ARG A 60 -7.12 3.70 9.61
C ARG A 60 -5.65 3.44 9.32
N LEU A 61 -5.32 3.50 8.04
CA LEU A 61 -3.97 3.39 7.54
C LEU A 61 -3.50 4.73 6.97
N ARG A 62 -2.22 5.00 7.15
CA ARG A 62 -1.52 6.06 6.43
C ARG A 62 -0.65 5.42 5.37
N LEU A 63 -0.78 5.88 4.14
CA LEU A 63 -0.06 5.38 2.99
C LEU A 63 0.86 6.47 2.47
N GLY A 64 2.14 6.15 2.34
CA GLY A 64 3.12 7.03 1.72
C GLY A 64 3.46 6.56 0.32
N PHE A 65 3.54 7.49 -0.61
CA PHE A 65 3.86 7.22 -2.01
C PHE A 65 4.44 8.45 -2.68
N THR A 66 4.89 8.30 -3.91
CA THR A 66 5.51 9.37 -4.67
C THR A 66 4.67 9.73 -5.88
N LEU A 67 4.43 11.03 -6.06
CA LEU A 67 3.82 11.55 -7.27
C LEU A 67 4.90 12.14 -8.18
N PRO A 68 5.04 11.66 -9.41
CA PRO A 68 5.95 12.25 -10.39
C PRO A 68 5.58 13.71 -10.65
N ALA A 69 6.58 14.59 -10.66
CA ALA A 69 6.39 16.04 -10.85
C ALA A 69 5.44 16.72 -9.84
N GLY A 70 5.06 16.00 -8.77
CA GLY A 70 4.24 16.52 -7.67
C GLY A 70 2.75 16.64 -7.98
N PRO A 71 1.95 17.10 -6.97
CA PRO A 71 0.48 17.10 -7.07
C PRO A 71 -0.08 18.08 -8.10
N GLN A 72 0.73 18.99 -8.63
CA GLN A 72 0.31 19.89 -9.72
C GLN A 72 0.12 19.17 -11.05
N CYS A 73 0.90 18.11 -11.28
CA CYS A 73 0.94 17.40 -12.55
C CYS A 73 0.38 16.00 -12.47
N HIS A 74 0.49 15.38 -11.31
CA HIS A 74 -0.11 14.08 -11.05
C HIS A 74 -1.00 14.16 -9.82
N VAL A 75 -2.10 13.45 -9.86
CA VAL A 75 -3.06 13.38 -8.75
C VAL A 75 -3.25 11.94 -8.33
N LEU A 76 -3.61 11.75 -7.07
CA LEU A 76 -4.20 10.49 -6.67
C LEU A 76 -5.62 10.45 -7.22
N HIS A 77 -5.86 9.57 -8.18
CA HIS A 77 -7.15 9.48 -8.85
C HIS A 77 -8.17 8.74 -8.00
N ARG A 78 -7.83 7.51 -7.58
CA ARG A 78 -8.66 6.70 -6.70
C ARG A 78 -7.83 5.69 -5.92
N VAL A 79 -8.40 5.16 -4.89
CA VAL A 79 -7.86 4.04 -4.11
C VAL A 79 -8.79 2.85 -4.28
N GLU A 80 -8.26 1.74 -4.74
CA GLU A 80 -8.97 0.48 -4.80
C GLU A 80 -8.65 -0.32 -3.54
N LEU A 81 -9.70 -0.69 -2.81
CA LEU A 81 -9.58 -1.40 -1.55
C LEU A 81 -10.35 -2.71 -1.63
N VAL A 82 -9.67 -3.81 -1.38
CA VAL A 82 -10.29 -5.13 -1.26
C VAL A 82 -9.96 -5.70 0.12
N GLU A 83 -10.97 -5.85 0.95
CA GLU A 83 -10.83 -6.42 2.29
C GLU A 83 -11.38 -7.86 2.32
N SER A 84 -10.61 -8.73 2.94
CA SER A 84 -11.02 -10.10 3.26
C SER A 84 -10.71 -10.40 4.73
N ALA A 85 -11.09 -11.59 5.19
CA ALA A 85 -10.76 -12.02 6.55
C ALA A 85 -9.25 -12.12 6.79
N ASP A 86 -8.46 -12.35 5.74
CA ASP A 86 -7.02 -12.63 5.84
C ASP A 86 -6.13 -11.48 5.37
N ALA A 87 -6.66 -10.58 4.56
CA ALA A 87 -5.85 -9.56 3.92
C ALA A 87 -6.62 -8.27 3.60
N VAL A 88 -5.88 -7.20 3.53
CA VAL A 88 -6.29 -5.90 3.01
C VAL A 88 -5.41 -5.61 1.81
N SER A 89 -5.98 -5.59 0.62
CA SER A 89 -5.27 -5.24 -0.61
C SER A 89 -5.61 -3.81 -1.03
N ILE A 90 -4.59 -3.00 -1.21
CA ILE A 90 -4.74 -1.58 -1.52
C ILE A 90 -4.02 -1.29 -2.82
N THR A 91 -4.71 -0.69 -3.78
CA THR A 91 -4.10 -0.22 -5.01
C THR A 91 -4.33 1.28 -5.14
N LEU A 92 -3.24 2.02 -5.19
CA LEU A 92 -3.28 3.45 -5.48
C LEU A 92 -3.25 3.66 -6.98
N ILE A 93 -4.20 4.40 -7.49
CA ILE A 93 -4.26 4.76 -8.91
C ILE A 93 -4.02 6.26 -9.05
N GLY A 94 -2.93 6.59 -9.72
CA GLY A 94 -2.61 7.96 -10.09
C GLY A 94 -3.15 8.31 -11.47
N ALA A 95 -3.18 9.59 -11.75
CA ALA A 95 -3.55 10.12 -13.06
C ALA A 95 -2.82 11.44 -13.33
N ILE A 96 -2.74 11.81 -14.60
CA ILE A 96 -2.24 13.13 -14.98
C ILE A 96 -3.32 14.16 -14.66
N ASN A 97 -2.91 15.22 -13.98
CA ASN A 97 -3.81 16.34 -13.69
C ASN A 97 -4.14 17.07 -15.00
N ASP A 98 -5.40 17.14 -15.33
CA ASP A 98 -5.91 17.80 -16.54
C ASP A 98 -6.48 19.20 -16.29
N ASP A 99 -6.33 19.73 -15.09
CA ASP A 99 -6.73 21.10 -14.77
C ASP A 99 -5.82 22.10 -15.52
N PRO A 100 -6.36 22.91 -16.42
CA PRO A 100 -5.57 23.88 -17.17
C PRO A 100 -4.96 24.98 -16.29
N ASN A 101 -5.46 25.14 -15.04
CA ASN A 101 -4.98 26.14 -14.10
C ASN A 101 -3.92 25.57 -13.12
N ALA A 102 -3.52 24.32 -13.29
CA ALA A 102 -2.58 23.65 -12.35
C ALA A 102 -1.15 24.23 -12.43
N GLY A 103 -0.82 24.98 -13.47
CA GLY A 103 0.50 25.57 -13.67
C GLY A 103 1.49 24.63 -14.34
N ALA A 104 2.75 25.05 -14.40
CA ALA A 104 3.84 24.27 -14.97
C ALA A 104 4.22 23.09 -14.06
N CYS A 105 4.61 21.98 -14.69
CA CYS A 105 5.08 20.81 -13.97
C CYS A 105 6.51 21.00 -13.49
N PRO A 106 6.77 21.02 -12.16
CA PRO A 106 8.14 21.05 -11.66
C PRO A 106 8.83 19.72 -11.96
N GLU A 107 10.14 19.76 -12.12
CA GLU A 107 10.94 18.55 -12.20
C GLU A 107 11.01 17.84 -10.84
N GLY A 108 11.17 16.52 -10.87
CA GLY A 108 11.36 15.68 -9.70
C GLY A 108 10.07 15.08 -9.16
N ASN A 109 10.26 14.28 -8.14
CA ASN A 109 9.19 13.54 -7.49
C ASN A 109 8.85 14.17 -6.13
N ARG A 110 7.60 14.08 -5.74
CA ARG A 110 7.14 14.54 -4.43
C ARG A 110 6.58 13.40 -3.62
N MET A 111 7.08 13.29 -2.40
CA MET A 111 6.53 12.39 -1.39
C MET A 111 5.21 12.95 -0.88
N VAL A 112 4.18 12.13 -0.90
CA VAL A 112 2.85 12.50 -0.41
C VAL A 112 2.29 11.37 0.44
N ILE A 113 1.33 11.70 1.28
CA ILE A 113 0.62 10.73 2.11
C ILE A 113 -0.88 10.82 1.87
N THR A 114 -1.56 9.71 2.04
CA THR A 114 -3.02 9.66 2.11
C THR A 114 -3.46 8.76 3.25
N GLU A 115 -4.62 9.00 3.79
CA GLU A 115 -5.22 8.17 4.84
C GLU A 115 -6.38 7.37 4.27
N LEU A 116 -6.53 6.15 4.74
CA LEU A 116 -7.53 5.21 4.27
C LEU A 116 -8.27 4.61 5.47
N ASP A 117 -9.60 4.72 5.45
CA ASP A 117 -10.45 4.05 6.43
C ASP A 117 -10.84 2.66 5.96
N LEU A 118 -10.73 1.68 6.85
CA LEU A 118 -11.10 0.29 6.60
C LEU A 118 -12.48 -0.01 7.17
N ALA A 119 -13.15 -1.00 6.60
CA ALA A 119 -14.43 -1.48 7.09
C ALA A 119 -14.30 -2.24 8.43
N ALA A 120 -13.16 -2.86 8.68
CA ALA A 120 -12.85 -3.60 9.89
C ALA A 120 -11.41 -3.34 10.34
N PRO A 121 -11.06 -3.60 11.63
CA PRO A 121 -9.68 -3.46 12.11
C PRO A 121 -8.70 -4.31 11.31
N VAL A 122 -7.45 -3.83 11.21
CA VAL A 122 -6.37 -4.57 10.53
C VAL A 122 -6.07 -5.88 11.26
N ASP A 123 -5.91 -5.83 12.57
CA ASP A 123 -5.56 -6.97 13.42
C ASP A 123 -4.45 -7.84 12.81
N ASP A 124 -4.72 -9.14 12.60
CA ASP A 124 -3.75 -10.07 12.02
C ASP A 124 -3.81 -10.16 10.50
N ARG A 125 -4.59 -9.32 9.85
CA ARG A 125 -4.69 -9.33 8.38
C ARG A 125 -3.40 -8.80 7.77
N ARG A 126 -2.99 -9.41 6.66
CA ARG A 126 -1.88 -8.91 5.85
C ARG A 126 -2.33 -7.67 5.08
N VAL A 127 -1.47 -6.67 5.02
CA VAL A 127 -1.71 -5.49 4.19
C VAL A 127 -0.81 -5.59 2.96
N LEU A 128 -1.41 -5.55 1.79
CA LEU A 128 -0.76 -5.78 0.52
C LEU A 128 -0.87 -4.55 -0.37
N ASP A 129 0.20 -4.26 -1.09
CA ASP A 129 0.16 -3.34 -2.22
C ASP A 129 -0.36 -4.09 -3.45
N GLY A 130 -1.58 -3.79 -3.86
CA GLY A 130 -2.22 -4.43 -5.00
C GLY A 130 -1.54 -4.12 -6.34
N SER A 131 -0.74 -3.04 -6.42
CA SER A 131 0.01 -2.71 -7.64
C SER A 131 1.19 -3.67 -7.87
N ALA A 132 1.64 -4.36 -6.84
CA ALA A 132 2.73 -5.33 -6.91
C ALA A 132 2.27 -6.72 -7.39
N VAL A 133 0.97 -6.93 -7.55
CA VAL A 133 0.38 -8.19 -8.06
C VAL A 133 0.24 -8.06 -9.57
N GLU A 134 1.09 -8.77 -10.28
CA GLU A 134 0.95 -8.95 -11.73
C GLU A 134 -0.06 -10.05 -12.06
#